data_3182579a17f2d588ba93cd7827f46d4c
#
_entry.id   3182579a17f2d588ba93cd7827f46d4c
#
_cell.length_a   1.000
_cell.length_b   1.000
_cell.length_c   1.000
_cell.angle_alpha   90.00
_cell.angle_beta   90.00
_cell.angle_gamma   90.00
#
_symmetry.space_group_name_H-M   'P 1'
#
loop_
_entity.id
_entity.type
_entity.pdbx_description
1 polymer ?
#
loop_
_entity_poly.entity_id
_entity_poly.type
_entity_poly.pdbx_seq_one_letter_code
_entity_poly.pdbx_strand_id
1 'polypeptide(L)'
;FYGHSVGHWEGEPAAGNQTLVFSTVALKSWRDGDSVLDRSGLVLSDQAHATTRIRRTEENGEDLLLVEITLQDPLALTQPWIVEKRFYKDAANTRIFDYECNEYNRAIVDDQGRSLILDEDGKVLNY
;
A
#
# COMPACT_ATOMS: atom_id res chain seq x y z
N PHE A 1 1.66 7.56 -8.01
CA PHE A 1 0.97 6.69 -8.98
C PHE A 1 1.27 5.24 -8.65
N TYR A 2 0.22 4.43 -8.44
CA TYR A 2 0.33 3.05 -7.94
C TYR A 2 0.01 2.00 -9.01
N GLY A 3 0.09 2.36 -10.29
CA GLY A 3 -0.20 1.48 -11.40
C GLY A 3 -1.67 1.47 -11.82
N HIS A 4 -1.99 0.57 -12.74
CA HIS A 4 -3.35 0.29 -13.22
C HIS A 4 -3.76 -1.10 -12.78
N SER A 5 -4.94 -1.21 -12.17
CA SER A 5 -5.47 -2.47 -11.67
C SER A 5 -6.75 -2.86 -12.40
N VAL A 6 -6.83 -4.13 -12.80
CA VAL A 6 -8.04 -4.74 -13.35
C VAL A 6 -8.32 -6.00 -12.57
N GLY A 7 -9.56 -6.19 -12.17
CA GLY A 7 -9.93 -7.31 -11.30
C GLY A 7 -11.28 -7.92 -11.60
N HIS A 8 -11.52 -9.06 -10.97
CA HIS A 8 -12.76 -9.82 -11.03
C HIS A 8 -13.00 -10.55 -9.70
N TRP A 9 -14.19 -11.05 -9.52
CA TRP A 9 -14.54 -11.91 -8.40
C TRP A 9 -14.43 -13.38 -8.79
N GLU A 10 -13.82 -14.18 -7.92
CA GLU A 10 -13.81 -15.64 -7.98
C GLU A 10 -14.66 -16.21 -6.85
N GLY A 11 -15.24 -17.42 -7.07
CA GLY A 11 -16.08 -18.10 -6.09
C GLY A 11 -17.57 -17.76 -6.23
N GLU A 12 -18.39 -18.46 -5.47
CA GLU A 12 -19.84 -18.35 -5.52
C GLU A 12 -20.36 -17.37 -4.47
N PRO A 13 -21.12 -16.31 -4.87
CA PRO A 13 -21.67 -15.32 -3.93
C PRO A 13 -22.50 -15.94 -2.81
N ALA A 14 -23.30 -16.94 -3.16
CA ALA A 14 -24.20 -17.61 -2.21
C ALA A 14 -23.46 -18.45 -1.16
N ALA A 15 -22.22 -18.84 -1.43
CA ALA A 15 -21.39 -19.61 -0.50
C ALA A 15 -20.58 -18.72 0.45
N GLY A 16 -20.58 -17.41 0.25
CA GLY A 16 -19.82 -16.45 1.08
C GLY A 16 -18.30 -16.59 0.98
N ASN A 17 -17.80 -17.32 -0.03
CA ASN A 17 -16.38 -17.63 -0.22
C ASN A 17 -15.73 -16.84 -1.37
N GLN A 18 -16.29 -15.69 -1.70
CA GLN A 18 -15.78 -14.87 -2.78
C GLN A 18 -14.37 -14.31 -2.48
N THR A 19 -13.54 -14.33 -3.50
CA THR A 19 -12.22 -13.71 -3.50
C THR A 19 -12.18 -12.63 -4.57
N LEU A 20 -11.84 -11.42 -4.19
CA LEU A 20 -11.51 -10.36 -5.14
C LEU A 20 -10.08 -10.61 -5.62
N VAL A 21 -9.92 -10.77 -6.93
CA VAL A 21 -8.61 -10.94 -7.57
C VAL A 21 -8.37 -9.79 -8.52
N PHE A 22 -7.24 -9.13 -8.43
CA PHE A 22 -6.88 -8.10 -9.39
C PHE A 22 -5.38 -8.13 -9.71
N SER A 23 -5.08 -7.76 -10.93
CA SER A 23 -3.73 -7.61 -11.44
C SER A 23 -3.39 -6.13 -11.58
N THR A 24 -2.22 -5.73 -11.13
CA THR A 24 -1.72 -4.35 -11.18
C THR A 24 -0.46 -4.32 -12.02
N VAL A 25 -0.46 -3.47 -13.03
CA VAL A 25 0.67 -3.22 -13.95
C VAL A 25 1.04 -1.74 -13.98
N ALA A 26 2.08 -1.39 -14.70
CA ALA A 26 2.61 -0.03 -14.80
C ALA A 26 2.92 0.57 -13.41
N LEU A 27 3.50 -0.24 -12.54
CA LEU A 27 4.09 0.23 -11.30
C LEU A 27 5.27 1.15 -11.63
N LYS A 28 5.50 2.16 -10.78
CA LYS A 28 6.67 3.01 -10.94
C LYS A 28 7.93 2.17 -10.89
N SER A 29 8.85 2.42 -11.82
CA SER A 29 10.12 1.71 -11.91
C SER A 29 11.26 2.52 -11.30
N TRP A 30 12.43 1.89 -11.18
CA TRP A 30 13.66 2.56 -10.75
C TRP A 30 14.04 3.76 -11.64
N ARG A 31 13.57 3.80 -12.88
CA ARG A 31 13.77 4.93 -13.81
C ARG A 31 12.98 6.17 -13.41
N ASP A 32 11.90 5.99 -12.65
CA ASP A 32 11.05 7.09 -12.20
C ASP A 32 11.55 7.70 -10.87
N GLY A 33 12.63 7.15 -10.31
CA GLY A 33 13.30 7.67 -9.11
C GLY A 33 12.61 7.36 -7.77
N ASP A 34 11.42 6.76 -7.78
CA ASP A 34 10.54 6.66 -6.60
C ASP A 34 10.11 5.21 -6.27
N SER A 35 10.76 4.20 -6.81
CA SER A 35 10.26 2.83 -6.75
C SER A 35 10.95 1.93 -5.75
N VAL A 36 11.35 2.47 -4.62
CA VAL A 36 11.86 1.64 -3.52
C VAL A 36 10.69 0.89 -2.88
N LEU A 37 10.67 -0.43 -3.04
CA LEU A 37 9.59 -1.28 -2.55
C LEU A 37 9.60 -1.39 -1.03
N ASP A 38 10.77 -1.38 -0.43
CA ASP A 38 10.93 -1.50 1.01
C ASP A 38 12.22 -0.79 1.50
N ARG A 39 12.45 -0.87 2.82
CA ARG A 39 13.63 -0.26 3.45
C ARG A 39 14.95 -0.93 3.08
N SER A 40 14.93 -2.10 2.44
CA SER A 40 16.14 -2.77 1.96
C SER A 40 16.70 -2.16 0.68
N GLY A 41 15.93 -1.24 0.07
CA GLY A 41 16.30 -0.60 -1.19
C GLY A 41 15.98 -1.44 -2.42
N LEU A 42 15.11 -2.46 -2.29
CA LEU A 42 14.64 -3.21 -3.45
C LEU A 42 13.84 -2.28 -4.36
N VAL A 43 14.28 -2.18 -5.60
CA VAL A 43 13.61 -1.37 -6.64
C VAL A 43 12.96 -2.28 -7.67
N LEU A 44 11.84 -1.82 -8.21
CA LEU A 44 11.10 -2.52 -9.25
C LEU A 44 11.54 -2.06 -10.64
N SER A 45 11.41 -2.96 -11.62
CA SER A 45 11.53 -2.61 -13.02
C SER A 45 10.17 -2.19 -13.63
N ASP A 46 10.21 -1.76 -14.89
CA ASP A 46 9.01 -1.45 -15.67
C ASP A 46 8.23 -2.73 -16.10
N GLN A 47 8.79 -3.91 -15.84
CA GLN A 47 8.14 -5.20 -16.07
C GLN A 47 7.47 -5.75 -14.81
N ALA A 48 7.52 -5.01 -13.71
CA ALA A 48 6.89 -5.43 -12.47
C ALA A 48 5.38 -5.52 -12.62
N HIS A 49 4.83 -6.61 -12.12
CA HIS A 49 3.39 -6.75 -12.00
C HIS A 49 3.01 -7.45 -10.69
N ALA A 50 1.90 -7.04 -10.11
CA ALA A 50 1.38 -7.60 -8.88
C ALA A 50 0.02 -8.23 -9.09
N THR A 51 -0.19 -9.45 -8.57
CA THR A 51 -1.50 -10.05 -8.44
C THR A 51 -1.89 -10.02 -6.98
N THR A 52 -3.05 -9.43 -6.67
CA THR A 52 -3.57 -9.36 -5.31
C THR A 52 -4.86 -10.16 -5.20
N ARG A 53 -4.97 -10.95 -4.15
CA ARG A 53 -6.15 -11.76 -3.81
C ARG A 53 -6.64 -11.33 -2.43
N ILE A 54 -7.90 -10.91 -2.34
CA ILE A 54 -8.51 -10.48 -1.08
C ILE A 54 -9.73 -11.35 -0.80
N ARG A 55 -9.74 -11.99 0.35
CA ARG A 55 -10.89 -12.77 0.81
C ARG A 55 -11.21 -12.48 2.27
N ARG A 56 -12.49 -12.52 2.60
CA ARG A 56 -12.93 -12.54 3.99
C ARG A 56 -12.75 -13.96 4.54
N THR A 57 -12.28 -14.06 5.75
CA THR A 57 -12.14 -15.33 6.47
C THR A 57 -12.29 -15.07 7.97
N GLU A 58 -12.27 -16.14 8.75
CA GLU A 58 -12.33 -16.09 10.21
C GLU A 58 -11.11 -16.80 10.77
N GLU A 59 -10.50 -16.23 11.79
CA GLU A 59 -9.41 -16.83 12.55
C GLU A 59 -9.67 -16.58 14.03
N ASN A 60 -9.68 -17.68 14.82
CA ASN A 60 -9.95 -17.64 16.27
C ASN A 60 -11.28 -16.96 16.67
N GLY A 61 -12.31 -17.00 15.81
CA GLY A 61 -13.60 -16.37 16.03
C GLY A 61 -13.64 -14.88 15.66
N GLU A 62 -12.59 -14.35 15.05
CA GLU A 62 -12.53 -12.97 14.58
C GLU A 62 -12.58 -12.91 13.04
N ASP A 63 -13.43 -12.02 12.54
CA ASP A 63 -13.49 -11.70 11.12
C ASP A 63 -12.23 -10.96 10.66
N LEU A 64 -11.66 -11.39 9.56
CA LEU A 64 -10.52 -10.70 8.96
C LEU A 64 -10.56 -10.72 7.43
N LEU A 65 -9.85 -9.79 6.83
CA LEU A 65 -9.49 -9.85 5.42
C LEU A 65 -8.09 -10.45 5.30
N LEU A 66 -7.99 -11.54 4.56
CA LEU A 66 -6.72 -12.11 4.16
C LEU A 66 -6.36 -11.57 2.78
N VAL A 67 -5.21 -10.93 2.70
CA VAL A 67 -4.67 -10.32 1.48
C VAL A 67 -3.39 -11.02 1.10
N GLU A 68 -3.40 -11.73 -0.02
CA GLU A 68 -2.22 -12.32 -0.62
C GLU A 68 -1.78 -11.46 -1.81
N ILE A 69 -0.51 -11.08 -1.83
CA ILE A 69 0.10 -10.29 -2.90
C ILE A 69 1.24 -11.11 -3.49
N THR A 70 1.15 -11.41 -4.78
CA THR A 70 2.23 -12.02 -5.55
C THR A 70 2.83 -10.96 -6.44
N LEU A 71 4.07 -10.58 -6.17
CA LEU A 71 4.85 -9.66 -6.99
C LEU A 71 5.78 -10.46 -7.91
N GLN A 72 5.73 -10.15 -9.19
CA GLN A 72 6.61 -10.70 -10.22
C GLN A 72 7.34 -9.56 -10.92
N ASP A 73 8.65 -9.70 -11.03
CA ASP A 73 9.51 -8.77 -11.75
C ASP A 73 10.74 -9.53 -12.25
N PRO A 74 10.74 -9.92 -13.53
CA PRO A 74 11.81 -10.77 -14.06
C PRO A 74 13.17 -10.10 -14.11
N LEU A 75 13.25 -8.76 -13.97
CA LEU A 75 14.51 -8.02 -13.94
C LEU A 75 15.03 -7.74 -12.53
N ALA A 76 14.15 -7.75 -11.52
CA ALA A 76 14.51 -7.43 -10.15
C ALA A 76 14.45 -8.64 -9.21
N LEU A 77 13.62 -9.64 -9.53
CA LEU A 77 13.38 -10.80 -8.67
C LEU A 77 13.76 -12.10 -9.37
N THR A 78 14.44 -12.97 -8.67
CA THR A 78 14.80 -14.32 -9.16
C THR A 78 13.62 -15.29 -9.15
N GLN A 79 12.60 -14.98 -8.36
CA GLN A 79 11.34 -15.74 -8.26
C GLN A 79 10.23 -14.81 -7.79
N PRO A 80 8.96 -15.17 -7.99
CA PRO A 80 7.83 -14.38 -7.45
C PRO A 80 7.97 -14.18 -5.94
N TRP A 81 7.70 -12.97 -5.48
CA TRP A 81 7.65 -12.65 -4.07
C TRP A 81 6.21 -12.66 -3.59
N ILE A 82 5.90 -13.55 -2.64
CA ILE A 82 4.54 -13.73 -2.11
C ILE A 82 4.51 -13.18 -0.70
N VAL A 83 3.55 -12.29 -0.44
CA VAL A 83 3.31 -11.68 0.87
C VAL A 83 1.87 -11.91 1.27
N GLU A 84 1.65 -12.38 2.48
CA GLU A 84 0.33 -12.50 3.09
C GLU A 84 0.17 -11.45 4.19
N LYS A 85 -0.95 -10.73 4.17
CA LYS A 85 -1.32 -9.75 5.20
C LYS A 85 -2.70 -10.06 5.75
N ARG A 86 -2.84 -9.91 7.06
CA ARG A 86 -4.09 -10.10 7.80
C ARG A 86 -4.56 -8.75 8.34
N PHE A 87 -5.80 -8.39 8.02
CA PHE A 87 -6.43 -7.16 8.48
C PHE A 87 -7.66 -7.53 9.31
N TYR A 88 -7.57 -7.36 10.60
CA TYR A 88 -8.66 -7.61 11.53
C TYR A 88 -9.64 -6.44 11.51
N LYS A 89 -10.93 -6.75 11.68
CA LYS A 89 -11.95 -5.72 11.77
C LYS A 89 -11.79 -4.96 13.07
N ASP A 90 -11.54 -3.65 12.97
CA ASP A 90 -11.55 -2.79 14.15
C ASP A 90 -12.99 -2.53 14.59
N ALA A 91 -13.34 -3.03 15.79
CA ALA A 91 -14.68 -2.86 16.37
C ALA A 91 -14.96 -1.41 16.80
N ALA A 92 -13.93 -0.62 17.08
CA ALA A 92 -14.03 0.76 17.52
C ALA A 92 -14.19 1.75 16.35
N ASN A 93 -13.66 1.40 15.17
CA ASN A 93 -13.64 2.27 14.01
C ASN A 93 -14.45 1.67 12.86
N THR A 94 -15.57 2.31 12.53
CA THR A 94 -16.41 1.93 11.39
C THR A 94 -16.08 2.71 10.12
N ARG A 95 -15.10 3.61 10.18
CA ARG A 95 -14.72 4.50 9.07
C ARG A 95 -13.23 4.34 8.75
N ILE A 96 -12.93 4.18 7.47
CA ILE A 96 -11.56 4.25 6.95
C ILE A 96 -11.22 5.73 6.74
N PHE A 97 -10.09 6.16 7.27
CA PHE A 97 -9.55 7.50 7.09
C PHE A 97 -8.39 7.44 6.10
N ASP A 98 -8.29 8.47 5.26
CA ASP A 98 -7.11 8.66 4.45
C ASP A 98 -5.90 8.94 5.35
N TYR A 99 -4.79 8.29 5.07
CA TYR A 99 -3.53 8.54 5.75
C TYR A 99 -2.51 9.07 4.75
N GLU A 100 -2.38 10.38 4.73
CA GLU A 100 -1.46 11.11 3.85
C GLU A 100 -0.33 11.71 4.68
N CYS A 101 0.82 11.04 4.71
CA CYS A 101 2.01 11.56 5.41
C CYS A 101 2.50 12.90 4.84
N ASN A 102 2.23 13.16 3.55
CA ASN A 102 2.70 14.38 2.89
C ASN A 102 1.84 15.61 3.19
N GLU A 103 0.57 15.44 3.54
CA GLU A 103 -0.31 16.57 3.90
C GLU A 103 0.07 17.22 5.21
N TYR A 104 0.75 16.49 6.10
CA TYR A 104 1.29 17.01 7.36
C TYR A 104 2.73 17.51 7.23
N ASN A 105 3.31 17.52 6.04
CA ASN A 105 4.65 18.04 5.84
C ASN A 105 4.63 19.57 5.78
N ARG A 106 4.29 20.19 6.92
CA ARG A 106 4.30 21.64 7.13
C ARG A 106 5.69 22.16 7.48
N ALA A 107 6.71 21.48 6.97
CA ALA A 107 8.08 21.91 7.12
C ALA A 107 8.38 22.99 6.08
N ILE A 108 8.84 24.12 6.55
CA ILE A 108 9.42 25.19 5.73
C ILE A 108 10.90 25.33 6.05
N VAL A 109 11.66 25.88 5.14
CA VAL A 109 13.06 26.22 5.36
C VAL A 109 13.14 27.75 5.50
N ASP A 110 13.72 28.21 6.59
CA ASP A 110 13.93 29.65 6.81
C ASP A 110 15.14 30.19 6.02
N ASP A 111 15.33 31.49 6.06
CA ASP A 111 16.44 32.20 5.38
C ASP A 111 17.84 31.76 5.86
N GLN A 112 17.90 31.02 6.96
CA GLN A 112 19.15 30.49 7.54
C GLN A 112 19.34 29.00 7.22
N GLY A 113 18.44 28.41 6.41
CA GLY A 113 18.48 26.99 6.02
C GLY A 113 17.99 26.03 7.12
N ARG A 114 17.29 26.51 8.15
CA ARG A 114 16.74 25.66 9.20
C ARG A 114 15.34 25.18 8.84
N SER A 115 15.09 23.90 9.06
CA SER A 115 13.73 23.34 8.91
C SER A 115 12.87 23.74 10.11
N LEU A 116 11.77 24.40 9.85
CA LEU A 116 10.75 24.79 10.82
C LEU A 116 9.47 24.02 10.54
N ILE A 117 8.75 23.63 11.60
CA ILE A 117 7.45 22.94 11.49
C ILE A 117 6.35 23.95 11.83
N LEU A 118 5.31 24.00 11.00
CA LEU A 118 4.16 24.87 11.21
C LEU A 118 3.02 24.09 11.89
N ASP A 119 2.22 24.79 12.71
CA ASP A 119 0.96 24.29 13.24
C ASP A 119 -0.19 24.37 12.20
N GLU A 120 -1.42 24.08 12.65
CA GLU A 120 -2.61 24.11 11.78
C GLU A 120 -2.91 25.51 11.24
N ASP A 121 -2.51 26.54 11.95
CA ASP A 121 -2.71 27.95 11.61
C ASP A 121 -1.53 28.54 10.81
N GLY A 122 -0.54 27.72 10.49
CA GLY A 122 0.67 28.16 9.75
C GLY A 122 1.70 28.90 10.60
N LYS A 123 1.65 28.78 11.93
CA LYS A 123 2.64 29.34 12.84
C LYS A 123 3.74 28.34 13.14
N VAL A 124 4.96 28.82 13.32
CA VAL A 124 6.11 28.00 13.69
C VAL A 124 5.90 27.38 15.07
N LEU A 125 5.98 26.06 15.14
CA LEU A 125 6.03 25.34 16.41
C LEU A 125 7.41 25.53 17.04
N ASN A 126 7.45 26.18 18.19
CA ASN A 126 8.65 26.26 19.01
C ASN A 126 8.67 25.09 20.00
N TYR A 127 9.65 24.21 19.85
CA TYR A 127 9.95 23.13 20.80
C TYR A 127 11.03 23.59 21.77
#